data_6af7495ab92b164c314fa2f63fece45e
#
_entry.id   6af7495ab92b164c314fa2f63fece45e
#
_cell.length_a   1.000
_cell.length_b   1.000
_cell.length_c   1.000
_cell.angle_alpha   90.00
_cell.angle_beta   90.00
_cell.angle_gamma   90.00
#
_symmetry.space_group_name_H-M   'P 1'
#
loop_
_entity.id
_entity.type
_entity.pdbx_description
1 polymer ?
#
loop_
_entity_poly.entity_id
_entity_poly.type
_entity_poly.pdbx_seq_one_letter_code
_entity_poly.pdbx_strand_id
1 'polypeptide(L)'
;MKNVVSLLLVSVDNGMIKLLLEKDNNWVVPNTAIKDDFESSLKKIYFDKLGFNNINCKQVHTIYLNNTLVTNYIGLIDNNSIKRRSENLNVETKWFRIDQVPMVDKEIINDDIDYLKYLLMFEENVKLLYPETFTLPELKKVYDKLYGIDIDRRNFRKKLVNQNIVVETDEISKLEVGRPAKLYRLSNENHFINFREDLXRKTDGN
;
A
#
# COMPACT_ATOMS: atom_id res chain seq x y z
N MET A 1 -27.07 -7.71 -14.49
CA MET A 1 -26.14 -7.11 -13.54
C MET A 1 -24.83 -7.91 -13.56
N LYS A 2 -23.69 -7.24 -13.72
CA LYS A 2 -22.39 -7.90 -13.66
C LYS A 2 -21.84 -7.80 -12.24
N ASN A 3 -21.16 -8.84 -11.79
CA ASN A 3 -20.43 -8.86 -10.52
C ASN A 3 -18.94 -8.99 -10.83
N VAL A 4 -18.16 -8.04 -10.35
CA VAL A 4 -16.73 -7.93 -10.63
C VAL A 4 -15.98 -7.80 -9.31
N VAL A 5 -14.83 -8.44 -9.21
CA VAL A 5 -13.87 -8.19 -8.14
C VAL A 5 -12.67 -7.46 -8.73
N SER A 6 -12.18 -6.46 -8.02
CA SER A 6 -10.95 -5.75 -8.37
C SER A 6 -9.93 -5.90 -7.26
N LEU A 7 -8.64 -5.84 -7.62
CA LEU A 7 -7.53 -5.97 -6.66
C LEU A 7 -6.47 -4.92 -6.97
N LEU A 8 -6.39 -3.89 -6.12
CA LEU A 8 -5.34 -2.88 -6.21
C LEU A 8 -4.13 -3.36 -5.40
N LEU A 9 -3.04 -3.69 -6.09
CA LEU A 9 -1.78 -4.01 -5.40
C LEU A 9 -1.03 -2.72 -5.09
N VAL A 10 -0.61 -2.60 -3.83
CA VAL A 10 0.12 -1.45 -3.31
C VAL A 10 1.48 -1.92 -2.82
N SER A 11 2.52 -1.19 -3.19
CA SER A 11 3.88 -1.41 -2.68
C SER A 11 4.54 -0.07 -2.36
N VAL A 12 5.70 -0.14 -1.71
CA VAL A 12 6.49 1.04 -1.38
C VAL A 12 7.95 0.83 -1.79
N ASP A 13 8.58 1.90 -2.26
CA ASP A 13 9.97 1.88 -2.67
C ASP A 13 10.61 3.23 -2.27
N ASN A 14 11.54 3.20 -1.32
CA ASN A 14 12.18 4.40 -0.77
C ASN A 14 11.16 5.45 -0.29
N GLY A 15 10.07 4.98 0.32
CA GLY A 15 9.00 5.82 0.83
C GLY A 15 8.02 6.32 -0.22
N MET A 16 8.17 5.88 -1.48
CA MET A 16 7.22 6.21 -2.56
C MET A 16 6.18 5.10 -2.69
N ILE A 17 4.91 5.47 -2.58
CA ILE A 17 3.79 4.53 -2.74
C ILE A 17 3.55 4.29 -4.22
N LYS A 18 3.49 3.02 -4.61
CA LYS A 18 3.25 2.58 -5.99
C LYS A 18 2.02 1.69 -6.06
N LEU A 19 1.25 1.85 -7.12
CA LEU A 19 0.00 1.10 -7.41
C LEU A 19 0.19 0.34 -8.72
N LEU A 20 -0.19 -0.94 -8.75
CA LEU A 20 -0.09 -1.76 -9.97
C LEU A 20 -1.41 -1.69 -10.74
N LEU A 21 -1.33 -1.25 -11.99
CA LEU A 21 -2.48 -1.24 -12.92
C LEU A 21 -2.22 -2.19 -14.08
N GLU A 22 -3.29 -2.70 -14.67
CA GLU A 22 -3.27 -3.48 -15.91
C GLU A 22 -3.74 -2.65 -17.10
N LYS A 23 -3.27 -3.02 -18.29
CA LYS A 23 -3.68 -2.37 -19.55
C LYS A 23 -4.85 -3.12 -20.17
N ASP A 24 -6.02 -2.48 -20.21
CA ASP A 24 -7.20 -2.95 -20.92
C ASP A 24 -7.80 -1.74 -21.65
N ASN A 25 -7.34 -1.45 -22.87
CA ASN A 25 -7.55 -0.20 -23.58
C ASN A 25 -6.96 1.00 -22.80
N ASN A 26 -7.36 1.17 -21.55
CA ASN A 26 -6.84 2.17 -20.61
C ASN A 26 -6.11 1.45 -19.46
N TRP A 27 -5.42 2.21 -18.62
CA TRP A 27 -4.85 1.69 -17.38
C TRP A 27 -5.96 1.62 -16.32
N VAL A 28 -6.25 0.41 -15.86
CA VAL A 28 -7.34 0.14 -14.92
C VAL A 28 -6.84 -0.69 -13.73
N VAL A 29 -7.61 -0.68 -12.64
CA VAL A 29 -7.34 -1.57 -11.50
C VAL A 29 -7.56 -3.03 -11.98
N PRO A 30 -6.60 -3.93 -11.75
CA PRO A 30 -6.76 -5.33 -12.16
C PRO A 30 -8.07 -5.93 -11.64
N ASN A 31 -8.83 -6.57 -12.52
CA ASN A 31 -10.17 -7.04 -12.16
C ASN A 31 -10.55 -8.29 -12.96
N THR A 32 -11.61 -8.96 -12.49
CA THR A 32 -12.21 -10.09 -13.21
C THR A 32 -13.68 -10.24 -12.80
N ALA A 33 -14.47 -10.85 -13.68
CA ALA A 33 -15.85 -11.23 -13.33
C ALA A 33 -15.82 -12.33 -12.25
N ILE A 34 -16.73 -12.24 -11.29
CA ILE A 34 -16.91 -13.28 -10.27
C ILE A 34 -17.73 -14.40 -10.91
N LYS A 35 -17.17 -15.61 -10.94
CA LYS A 35 -17.88 -16.78 -11.48
C LYS A 35 -18.35 -17.72 -10.36
N ASP A 36 -17.46 -18.02 -9.43
CA ASP A 36 -17.74 -18.98 -8.35
C ASP A 36 -17.70 -18.29 -6.97
N ASP A 37 -16.51 -17.89 -6.55
CA ASP A 37 -16.31 -17.26 -5.25
C ASP A 37 -15.22 -16.16 -5.33
N PHE A 38 -15.10 -15.40 -4.25
CA PHE A 38 -14.13 -14.30 -4.20
C PHE A 38 -12.68 -14.79 -4.16
N GLU A 39 -12.41 -15.86 -3.42
CA GLU A 39 -11.05 -16.38 -3.25
C GLU A 39 -10.46 -16.85 -4.58
N SER A 40 -11.20 -17.67 -5.32
CA SER A 40 -10.74 -18.14 -6.65
C SER A 40 -10.64 -16.99 -7.65
N SER A 41 -11.53 -16.00 -7.58
CA SER A 41 -11.49 -14.83 -8.45
C SER A 41 -10.27 -13.96 -8.15
N LEU A 42 -9.95 -13.74 -6.87
CA LEU A 42 -8.75 -13.00 -6.45
C LEU A 42 -7.47 -13.73 -6.87
N LYS A 43 -7.45 -15.07 -6.72
CA LYS A 43 -6.32 -15.90 -7.15
C LYS A 43 -6.11 -15.76 -8.67
N LYS A 44 -7.20 -15.73 -9.44
CA LYS A 44 -7.14 -15.50 -10.89
C LYS A 44 -6.46 -14.16 -11.21
N ILE A 45 -6.73 -13.13 -10.42
CA ILE A 45 -6.08 -11.82 -10.60
C ILE A 45 -4.60 -11.91 -10.19
N TYR A 46 -4.31 -12.20 -8.91
CA TYR A 46 -2.92 -12.07 -8.44
C TYR A 46 -1.99 -13.14 -9.02
N PHE A 47 -2.49 -14.37 -9.23
CA PHE A 47 -1.65 -15.47 -9.71
C PHE A 47 -1.62 -15.52 -11.24
N ASP A 48 -2.80 -15.69 -11.89
CA ASP A 48 -2.85 -15.91 -13.34
C ASP A 48 -2.53 -14.64 -14.15
N LYS A 49 -3.07 -13.48 -13.73
CA LYS A 49 -2.87 -12.23 -14.47
C LYS A 49 -1.60 -11.50 -14.04
N LEU A 50 -1.34 -11.41 -12.73
CA LEU A 50 -0.29 -10.53 -12.21
C LEU A 50 1.00 -11.26 -11.81
N GLY A 51 1.00 -12.60 -11.79
CA GLY A 51 2.21 -13.40 -11.61
C GLY A 51 2.75 -13.48 -10.19
N PHE A 52 1.91 -13.28 -9.18
CA PHE A 52 2.30 -13.38 -7.77
C PHE A 52 1.81 -14.70 -7.18
N ASN A 53 2.64 -15.39 -6.41
CA ASN A 53 2.28 -16.69 -5.81
C ASN A 53 1.21 -16.58 -4.73
N ASN A 54 1.27 -15.53 -3.92
CA ASN A 54 0.32 -15.32 -2.84
C ASN A 54 0.24 -13.84 -2.49
N ILE A 55 -0.98 -13.35 -2.27
CA ILE A 55 -1.23 -11.97 -1.84
C ILE A 55 -2.25 -12.00 -0.71
N ASN A 56 -1.95 -11.29 0.37
CA ASN A 56 -2.92 -11.05 1.44
C ASN A 56 -3.89 -9.97 0.95
N CYS A 57 -5.09 -10.38 0.54
CA CYS A 57 -6.10 -9.49 -0.02
C CYS A 57 -7.08 -9.04 1.07
N LYS A 58 -7.22 -7.73 1.24
CA LYS A 58 -8.14 -7.12 2.21
C LYS A 58 -9.31 -6.50 1.46
N GLN A 59 -10.53 -6.96 1.71
CA GLN A 59 -11.73 -6.33 1.16
C GLN A 59 -11.88 -4.94 1.77
N VAL A 60 -12.11 -3.94 0.93
CA VAL A 60 -12.17 -2.55 1.39
C VAL A 60 -13.54 -1.91 1.18
N HIS A 61 -14.11 -1.98 -0.02
CA HIS A 61 -15.45 -1.46 -0.26
C HIS A 61 -16.11 -2.14 -1.46
N THR A 62 -17.40 -1.91 -1.61
CA THR A 62 -18.17 -2.37 -2.77
C THR A 62 -18.92 -1.17 -3.34
N ILE A 63 -18.85 -0.98 -4.65
CA ILE A 63 -19.53 0.12 -5.33
C ILE A 63 -20.42 -0.43 -6.45
N TYR A 64 -21.43 0.33 -6.80
CA TYR A 64 -22.29 0.01 -7.95
C TYR A 64 -22.08 1.11 -9.00
N LEU A 65 -21.59 0.69 -10.16
CA LEU A 65 -21.25 1.62 -11.24
C LEU A 65 -21.59 1.00 -12.60
N ASN A 66 -22.35 1.72 -13.42
CA ASN A 66 -22.69 1.30 -14.79
C ASN A 66 -23.22 -0.13 -14.87
N ASN A 67 -24.25 -0.44 -14.06
CA ASN A 67 -24.89 -1.76 -13.98
C ASN A 67 -23.93 -2.90 -13.58
N THR A 68 -22.84 -2.55 -12.89
CA THR A 68 -21.82 -3.50 -12.40
C THR A 68 -21.64 -3.29 -10.91
N LEU A 69 -21.71 -4.38 -10.16
CA LEU A 69 -21.33 -4.39 -8.74
C LEU A 69 -19.84 -4.75 -8.67
N VAL A 70 -19.02 -3.84 -8.16
CA VAL A 70 -17.56 -4.03 -8.05
C VAL A 70 -17.20 -4.13 -6.57
N THR A 71 -16.69 -5.30 -6.18
CA THR A 71 -16.13 -5.51 -4.83
C THR A 71 -14.62 -5.31 -4.91
N ASN A 72 -14.12 -4.31 -4.18
CA ASN A 72 -12.74 -3.88 -4.24
C ASN A 72 -11.91 -4.45 -3.11
N TYR A 73 -10.72 -4.92 -3.44
CA TYR A 73 -9.71 -5.44 -2.52
C TYR A 73 -8.40 -4.67 -2.69
N ILE A 74 -7.65 -4.57 -1.60
CA ILE A 74 -6.27 -4.07 -1.61
C ILE A 74 -5.34 -5.21 -1.19
N GLY A 75 -4.26 -5.38 -1.94
CA GLY A 75 -3.17 -6.28 -1.58
C GLY A 75 -1.91 -5.47 -1.30
N LEU A 76 -1.30 -5.68 -0.12
CA LEU A 76 -0.07 -5.02 0.28
C LEU A 76 1.11 -5.96 0.02
N ILE A 77 2.14 -5.47 -0.65
CA ILE A 77 3.27 -6.31 -1.06
C ILE A 77 4.59 -5.55 -0.92
N ASP A 78 5.59 -6.19 -0.36
CA ASP A 78 6.91 -5.60 -0.23
C ASP A 78 7.64 -5.53 -1.58
N ASN A 79 8.60 -4.61 -1.68
CA ASN A 79 9.33 -4.34 -2.92
C ASN A 79 10.19 -5.54 -3.37
N ASN A 80 10.66 -6.39 -2.46
CA ASN A 80 11.47 -7.57 -2.81
C ASN A 80 10.60 -8.66 -3.46
N SER A 81 9.35 -8.80 -3.03
CA SER A 81 8.40 -9.75 -3.63
C SER A 81 8.06 -9.39 -5.08
N ILE A 82 8.12 -8.10 -5.43
CA ILE A 82 7.91 -7.65 -6.83
C ILE A 82 9.00 -8.25 -7.73
N LYS A 83 10.23 -8.33 -7.24
CA LYS A 83 11.36 -8.87 -8.01
C LYS A 83 11.25 -10.37 -8.27
N ARG A 84 10.44 -11.08 -7.47
CA ARG A 84 10.21 -12.53 -7.60
C ARG A 84 8.96 -12.87 -8.40
N ARG A 85 8.31 -11.88 -8.94
CA ARG A 85 7.11 -12.02 -9.77
C ARG A 85 7.44 -12.75 -11.07
N SER A 86 6.50 -13.58 -11.56
CA SER A 86 6.63 -14.19 -12.87
C SER A 86 6.68 -13.11 -13.97
N GLU A 87 7.59 -13.29 -14.93
CA GLU A 87 7.75 -12.36 -16.05
C GLU A 87 6.85 -12.72 -17.24
N ASN A 88 6.40 -13.97 -17.33
CA ASN A 88 5.57 -14.46 -18.44
C ASN A 88 4.09 -14.17 -18.16
N LEU A 89 3.70 -12.93 -18.37
CA LEU A 89 2.33 -12.48 -18.12
C LEU A 89 1.58 -12.28 -19.45
N ASN A 90 0.30 -12.64 -19.45
CA ASN A 90 -0.58 -12.44 -20.60
C ASN A 90 -1.22 -11.04 -20.61
N VAL A 91 -0.91 -10.22 -19.61
CA VAL A 91 -1.49 -8.89 -19.43
C VAL A 91 -0.36 -7.88 -19.24
N GLU A 92 -0.43 -6.77 -19.97
CA GLU A 92 0.51 -5.66 -19.77
C GLU A 92 0.19 -4.98 -18.43
N THR A 93 1.20 -4.81 -17.57
CA THR A 93 1.04 -4.17 -16.26
C THR A 93 2.12 -3.12 -16.04
N LYS A 94 1.81 -2.13 -15.18
CA LYS A 94 2.78 -1.08 -14.83
C LYS A 94 2.54 -0.58 -13.42
N TRP A 95 3.63 -0.34 -12.68
CA TRP A 95 3.61 0.32 -11.37
C TRP A 95 3.60 1.83 -11.57
N PHE A 96 2.60 2.48 -11.05
CA PHE A 96 2.45 3.94 -11.08
C PHE A 96 2.68 4.51 -9.68
N ARG A 97 3.39 5.61 -9.58
CA ARG A 97 3.41 6.37 -8.32
C ARG A 97 2.00 6.87 -8.03
N ILE A 98 1.64 6.87 -6.75
CA ILE A 98 0.29 7.27 -6.29
C ILE A 98 -0.13 8.65 -6.82
N ASP A 99 0.82 9.56 -7.04
CA ASP A 99 0.57 10.92 -7.56
C ASP A 99 0.59 11.00 -9.09
N GLN A 100 0.86 9.90 -9.78
CA GLN A 100 0.97 9.86 -11.25
C GLN A 100 0.00 8.84 -11.89
N VAL A 101 -1.02 8.44 -11.15
CA VAL A 101 -2.01 7.48 -11.63
C VAL A 101 -2.84 8.11 -12.77
N PRO A 102 -3.04 7.41 -13.90
CA PRO A 102 -3.91 7.89 -14.98
C PRO A 102 -5.34 8.16 -14.50
N MET A 103 -6.04 9.05 -15.20
CA MET A 103 -7.37 9.56 -14.79
C MET A 103 -8.49 8.53 -14.84
N VAL A 104 -8.35 7.46 -15.61
CA VAL A 104 -9.35 6.39 -15.70
C VAL A 104 -9.38 5.61 -14.38
N ASP A 105 -10.56 5.29 -13.89
CA ASP A 105 -10.80 4.65 -12.58
C ASP A 105 -10.35 5.49 -11.37
N LYS A 106 -10.17 6.80 -11.56
CA LYS A 106 -9.69 7.70 -10.51
C LYS A 106 -10.58 7.68 -9.26
N GLU A 107 -11.89 7.59 -9.42
CA GLU A 107 -12.82 7.50 -8.27
C GLU A 107 -12.56 6.24 -7.44
N ILE A 108 -12.46 5.08 -8.10
CA ILE A 108 -12.21 3.81 -7.43
C ILE A 108 -10.85 3.87 -6.70
N ILE A 109 -9.83 4.38 -7.39
CA ILE A 109 -8.47 4.48 -6.83
C ILE A 109 -8.45 5.44 -5.64
N ASN A 110 -9.15 6.58 -5.71
CA ASN A 110 -9.22 7.52 -4.59
C ASN A 110 -9.87 6.87 -3.36
N ASP A 111 -10.97 6.14 -3.55
CA ASP A 111 -11.63 5.42 -2.47
C ASP A 111 -10.69 4.36 -1.89
N ASP A 112 -10.00 3.61 -2.75
CA ASP A 112 -9.01 2.60 -2.31
C ASP A 112 -7.88 3.26 -1.50
N ILE A 113 -7.40 4.45 -1.92
CA ILE A 113 -6.36 5.20 -1.18
C ILE A 113 -6.89 5.64 0.19
N ASP A 114 -8.14 6.06 0.29
CA ASP A 114 -8.72 6.42 1.57
C ASP A 114 -8.80 5.19 2.50
N TYR A 115 -9.17 4.02 1.96
CA TYR A 115 -9.12 2.78 2.75
C TYR A 115 -7.70 2.37 3.10
N LEU A 116 -6.73 2.62 2.22
CA LEU A 116 -5.31 2.35 2.51
C LEU A 116 -4.84 3.09 3.77
N LYS A 117 -5.32 4.32 4.00
CA LYS A 117 -5.01 5.09 5.22
C LYS A 117 -5.43 4.30 6.48
N TYR A 118 -6.61 3.69 6.44
CA TYR A 118 -7.11 2.87 7.56
C TYR A 118 -6.29 1.58 7.72
N LEU A 119 -5.98 0.92 6.61
CA LEU A 119 -5.18 -0.32 6.65
C LEU A 119 -3.82 -0.08 7.30
N LEU A 120 -3.15 1.03 6.95
CA LEU A 120 -1.81 1.34 7.49
C LEU A 120 -1.85 1.94 8.90
N MET A 121 -3.03 2.05 9.53
CA MET A 121 -3.13 2.30 10.97
C MET A 121 -2.83 1.04 11.81
N PHE A 122 -2.75 -0.12 11.18
CA PHE A 122 -2.45 -1.38 11.88
C PHE A 122 -1.03 -1.85 11.52
N GLU A 123 -0.21 -2.08 12.53
CA GLU A 123 1.19 -2.52 12.38
C GLU A 123 1.30 -3.76 11.49
N GLU A 124 0.38 -4.72 11.66
CA GLU A 124 0.36 -5.97 10.87
C GLU A 124 0.28 -5.71 9.36
N ASN A 125 -0.41 -4.64 8.93
CA ASN A 125 -0.51 -4.27 7.53
C ASN A 125 0.75 -3.52 7.05
N VAL A 126 1.32 -2.65 7.89
CA VAL A 126 2.59 -1.97 7.57
C VAL A 126 3.69 -3.02 7.37
N LYS A 127 3.66 -4.11 8.13
CA LYS A 127 4.62 -5.19 8.02
C LYS A 127 4.59 -5.89 6.65
N LEU A 128 3.42 -5.92 5.98
CA LEU A 128 3.33 -6.48 4.62
C LEU A 128 4.13 -5.65 3.61
N LEU A 129 4.29 -4.35 3.86
CA LEU A 129 5.10 -3.45 3.02
C LEU A 129 6.58 -3.44 3.46
N TYR A 130 6.83 -3.63 4.75
CA TYR A 130 8.15 -3.57 5.38
C TYR A 130 8.38 -4.80 6.25
N PRO A 131 8.54 -6.00 5.65
CA PRO A 131 8.74 -7.24 6.43
C PRO A 131 10.12 -7.33 7.10
N GLU A 132 11.07 -6.55 6.59
CA GLU A 132 12.47 -6.54 7.09
C GLU A 132 12.77 -5.19 7.75
N THR A 133 13.98 -4.69 7.57
CA THR A 133 14.40 -3.40 8.11
C THR A 133 14.11 -2.25 7.14
N PHE A 134 13.92 -1.07 7.71
CA PHE A 134 13.65 0.16 6.97
C PHE A 134 14.20 1.37 7.71
N THR A 135 14.27 2.52 7.05
CA THR A 135 14.64 3.78 7.69
C THR A 135 13.37 4.55 8.10
N LEU A 136 13.41 5.26 9.21
CA LEU A 136 12.26 6.08 9.63
C LEU A 136 11.91 7.17 8.61
N PRO A 137 12.88 7.82 7.93
CA PRO A 137 12.54 8.78 6.87
C PRO A 137 11.72 8.18 5.73
N GLU A 138 12.00 6.94 5.29
CA GLU A 138 11.20 6.34 4.21
C GLU A 138 9.79 6.00 4.69
N LEU A 139 9.63 5.48 5.90
CA LEU A 139 8.30 5.20 6.47
C LEU A 139 7.51 6.50 6.67
N LYS A 140 8.18 7.58 7.14
CA LYS A 140 7.55 8.91 7.30
C LYS A 140 6.99 9.41 5.97
N LYS A 141 7.74 9.27 4.87
CA LYS A 141 7.28 9.71 3.54
C LYS A 141 5.96 9.04 3.13
N VAL A 142 5.77 7.77 3.48
CA VAL A 142 4.52 7.04 3.20
C VAL A 142 3.36 7.72 3.93
N TYR A 143 3.51 7.98 5.24
CA TYR A 143 2.46 8.61 6.04
C TYR A 143 2.22 10.06 5.62
N ASP A 144 3.28 10.83 5.37
CA ASP A 144 3.16 12.21 4.88
C ASP A 144 2.32 12.25 3.57
N LYS A 145 2.63 11.33 2.65
CA LYS A 145 1.94 11.28 1.35
C LYS A 145 0.47 10.89 1.52
N LEU A 146 0.18 9.86 2.34
CA LEU A 146 -1.19 9.38 2.55
C LEU A 146 -2.09 10.43 3.22
N TYR A 147 -1.54 11.14 4.22
CA TYR A 147 -2.32 12.11 4.98
C TYR A 147 -2.23 13.53 4.41
N GLY A 148 -1.39 13.76 3.41
CA GLY A 148 -1.21 15.08 2.79
C GLY A 148 -0.58 16.11 3.74
N ILE A 149 0.32 15.66 4.62
CA ILE A 149 0.95 16.50 5.64
C ILE A 149 2.46 16.29 5.67
N ASP A 150 3.17 17.15 6.37
CA ASP A 150 4.57 16.95 6.72
C ASP A 150 4.66 16.78 8.25
N ILE A 151 4.70 15.53 8.68
CA ILE A 151 4.81 15.20 10.10
C ILE A 151 6.21 15.60 10.58
N ASP A 152 6.31 16.30 11.71
CA ASP A 152 7.60 16.65 12.28
C ASP A 152 8.44 15.38 12.56
N ARG A 153 9.71 15.39 12.12
CA ARG A 153 10.60 14.22 12.18
C ARG A 153 10.83 13.72 13.61
N ARG A 154 10.98 14.64 14.57
CA ARG A 154 11.21 14.28 15.99
C ARG A 154 9.96 13.64 16.57
N ASN A 155 8.79 14.21 16.30
CA ASN A 155 7.51 13.70 16.78
C ASN A 155 7.21 12.33 16.15
N PHE A 156 7.47 12.16 14.87
CA PHE A 156 7.31 10.87 14.18
C PHE A 156 8.15 9.79 14.87
N ARG A 157 9.47 10.06 15.01
CA ARG A 157 10.39 9.12 15.68
C ARG A 157 9.97 8.85 17.12
N LYS A 158 9.71 9.92 17.89
CA LYS A 158 9.33 9.82 19.33
C LYS A 158 8.09 8.95 19.50
N LYS A 159 7.08 9.14 18.66
CA LYS A 159 5.83 8.37 18.71
C LYS A 159 6.09 6.88 18.47
N LEU A 160 6.79 6.54 17.37
CA LEU A 160 7.03 5.15 17.02
C LEU A 160 7.91 4.41 18.06
N VAL A 161 8.94 5.09 18.58
CA VAL A 161 9.86 4.50 19.56
C VAL A 161 9.20 4.40 20.93
N ASN A 162 8.54 5.47 21.43
CA ASN A 162 7.94 5.47 22.76
C ASN A 162 6.76 4.52 22.88
N GLN A 163 6.07 4.26 21.79
CA GLN A 163 4.96 3.30 21.76
C GLN A 163 5.42 1.88 21.41
N ASN A 164 6.73 1.67 21.31
CA ASN A 164 7.34 0.38 20.96
C ASN A 164 6.85 -0.20 19.61
N ILE A 165 6.40 0.67 18.70
CA ILE A 165 5.97 0.25 17.36
C ILE A 165 7.16 -0.22 16.54
N VAL A 166 8.30 0.45 16.71
CA VAL A 166 9.54 0.10 16.01
C VAL A 166 10.67 -0.18 17.00
N VAL A 167 11.55 -1.09 16.60
CA VAL A 167 12.77 -1.45 17.37
C VAL A 167 13.97 -1.05 16.52
N GLU A 168 14.89 -0.28 17.11
CA GLU A 168 16.16 0.07 16.47
C GLU A 168 17.03 -1.18 16.34
N THR A 169 17.66 -1.37 15.20
CA THR A 169 18.59 -2.48 14.96
C THR A 169 20.04 -1.97 15.09
N ASP A 170 20.98 -2.90 15.14
CA ASP A 170 22.41 -2.58 15.13
C ASP A 170 22.92 -2.30 13.71
N GLU A 171 22.04 -2.38 12.71
CA GLU A 171 22.38 -2.20 11.30
C GLU A 171 22.22 -0.74 10.86
N ILE A 172 23.01 -0.36 9.88
CA ILE A 172 22.99 0.96 9.26
C ILE A 172 22.75 0.76 7.76
N SER A 173 21.93 1.62 7.17
CA SER A 173 21.67 1.57 5.73
C SER A 173 22.94 1.88 4.94
N LYS A 174 23.20 1.06 3.93
CA LYS A 174 24.30 1.29 2.98
C LYS A 174 23.75 2.15 1.83
N LEU A 175 23.57 3.44 2.09
CA LEU A 175 23.17 4.36 1.03
C LEU A 175 24.38 4.68 0.15
N GLU A 176 24.23 4.57 -1.14
CA GLU A 176 25.28 4.94 -2.11
C GLU A 176 25.59 6.43 -2.05
N VAL A 177 24.59 7.24 -1.66
CA VAL A 177 24.74 8.71 -1.55
C VAL A 177 24.02 9.16 -0.27
N GLY A 178 24.73 9.88 0.57
CA GLY A 178 24.19 10.48 1.79
C GLY A 178 24.77 9.90 3.07
N ARG A 179 24.31 10.44 4.21
CA ARG A 179 24.73 9.99 5.54
C ARG A 179 24.04 8.65 5.86
N PRO A 180 24.78 7.63 6.32
CA PRO A 180 24.18 6.36 6.73
C PRO A 180 23.06 6.58 7.76
N ALA A 181 21.93 5.93 7.54
CA ALA A 181 20.75 6.05 8.40
C ALA A 181 20.58 4.77 9.23
N LYS A 182 20.10 4.94 10.46
CA LYS A 182 19.76 3.81 11.32
C LYS A 182 18.61 3.02 10.73
N LEU A 183 18.70 1.70 10.84
CA LEU A 183 17.65 0.79 10.42
C LEU A 183 16.79 0.37 11.61
N TYR A 184 15.51 0.24 11.35
CA TYR A 184 14.48 -0.16 12.31
C TYR A 184 13.70 -1.33 11.74
N ARG A 185 13.07 -2.10 12.61
CA ARG A 185 12.08 -3.11 12.24
C ARG A 185 10.82 -2.90 13.06
N LEU A 186 9.70 -3.42 12.60
CA LEU A 186 8.46 -3.39 13.36
C LEU A 186 8.57 -4.36 14.55
N SER A 187 7.88 -4.04 15.65
CA SER A 187 7.96 -4.80 16.89
C SER A 187 7.22 -6.14 16.85
N ASN A 188 6.22 -6.27 15.97
CA ASN A 188 5.33 -7.45 15.83
C ASN A 188 4.38 -7.63 17.02
N GLU A 189 4.02 -6.54 17.68
CA GLU A 189 3.09 -6.55 18.82
C GLU A 189 1.68 -6.06 18.46
N ASN A 190 1.42 -5.85 17.15
CA ASN A 190 0.13 -5.45 16.61
C ASN A 190 -0.36 -4.09 17.12
N HIS A 191 0.51 -3.12 17.10
CA HIS A 191 0.19 -1.76 17.54
C HIS A 191 -0.74 -1.03 16.56
N PHE A 192 -1.44 -0.05 17.11
CA PHE A 192 -2.26 0.90 16.33
C PHE A 192 -1.44 2.17 16.11
N ILE A 193 -1.21 2.50 14.83
CA ILE A 193 -0.38 3.62 14.39
C ILE A 193 -1.29 4.76 13.93
N ASN A 194 -1.45 5.79 14.73
CA ASN A 194 -2.37 6.89 14.42
C ASN A 194 -1.66 8.24 14.43
N PHE A 195 -1.60 8.89 13.27
CA PHE A 195 -1.05 10.23 13.12
C PHE A 195 -2.16 11.30 12.95
N ARG A 196 -3.43 10.92 13.01
CA ARG A 196 -4.56 11.85 12.83
C ARG A 196 -4.61 12.93 13.93
N GLU A 197 -4.19 12.60 15.13
CA GLU A 197 -4.12 13.55 16.25
C GLU A 197 -3.12 14.68 15.97
N ASP A 198 -2.10 14.39 15.16
CA ASP A 198 -1.11 15.39 14.75
C ASP A 198 -1.69 16.36 13.70
N LEU A 199 -2.75 15.99 13.04
CA LEU A 199 -3.51 16.86 12.14
C LEU A 199 -4.33 17.90 12.91
N UNK A 200 -4.76 17.38 13.77
CA UNK A 200 -5.58 18.19 14.43
C UNK A 200 -4.93 19.28 15.12
N ARG A 201 -3.92 19.14 15.64
CA ARG A 201 -3.15 20.18 16.35
C ARG A 201 -2.66 21.32 15.44
N LYS A 202 -2.53 21.08 14.14
CA LYS A 202 -2.10 22.11 13.18
C LYS A 202 -3.23 23.06 12.76
N THR A 203 -4.48 22.60 12.85
CA THR A 203 -5.64 23.44 12.52
C THR A 203 -6.01 24.41 13.63
N ASP A 204 -5.66 24.10 14.89
CA ASP A 204 -5.98 24.92 16.05
C ASP A 204 -4.90 25.99 16.36
N GLY A 205 -3.84 26.04 15.57
CA GLY A 205 -2.71 26.95 15.77
C GLY A 205 -2.64 28.14 14.79
N ASN A 206 -3.69 28.42 14.00
CA ASN A 206 -3.76 29.59 13.11
C ASN A 206 -4.87 30.55 13.52
#